data_f698795f36c260edea1e7238981dc8ab
#
_entry.id   f698795f36c260edea1e7238981dc8ab
#
_cell.length_a   1.000
_cell.length_b   1.000
_cell.length_c   1.000
_cell.angle_alpha   90.00
_cell.angle_beta   90.00
_cell.angle_gamma   90.00
#
_symmetry.space_group_name_H-M   'P 1'
#
loop_
_entity.id
_entity.type
_entity.pdbx_description
1 polymer ?
#
loop_
_entity_poly.entity_id
_entity_poly.type
_entity_poly.pdbx_seq_one_letter_code
_entity_poly.pdbx_strand_id
1 'polypeptide(L)'
;MSETGIRTDADCAHRFISADQAEPGPEPALVLLHDSGANEEQPLSVAEVWARDHRTNVLSLRGWFPYNEGYSFLGSPNDSICKETCFIERADRISKFLEWAVGEYDLNPGRTVVFGIGDGATLAASLLFVHSELLGGAVLIRPKSPFRPKPLPALPCYPILLVTGQRESPDFQAEAKELTDLLFQCGCSVRRVRVPLDHRFEAKLIRAGSAWHRKVSSVDISIECAI
;
A
#
# COMPACT_ATOMS: atom_id res chain seq x y z
N MET A 1 3.25 12.65 18.21
CA MET A 1 2.83 12.67 16.77
C MET A 1 2.04 13.93 16.54
N SER A 2 2.43 14.76 15.57
CA SER A 2 1.66 15.93 15.12
C SER A 2 0.92 15.58 13.84
N GLU A 3 -0.38 15.82 13.80
CA GLU A 3 -1.23 15.60 12.63
C GLU A 3 -1.43 16.90 11.89
N THR A 4 -1.27 16.90 10.57
CA THR A 4 -1.69 18.01 9.71
C THR A 4 -3.14 17.76 9.26
N GLY A 5 -3.93 18.85 9.14
CA GLY A 5 -5.20 18.77 8.42
C GLY A 5 -5.00 18.25 6.98
N ILE A 6 -6.11 18.04 6.26
CA ILE A 6 -6.01 17.62 4.86
C ILE A 6 -5.31 18.70 4.01
N ARG A 7 -4.31 18.29 3.24
CA ARG A 7 -3.57 19.13 2.28
C ARG A 7 -3.83 18.63 0.86
N THR A 8 -3.59 19.46 -0.13
CA THR A 8 -3.58 19.07 -1.55
C THR A 8 -2.31 19.58 -2.17
N ASP A 9 -1.39 18.68 -2.46
CA ASP A 9 -0.09 18.93 -3.08
C ASP A 9 0.16 17.87 -4.16
N ALA A 10 0.89 18.21 -5.20
CA ALA A 10 1.19 17.31 -6.33
C ALA A 10 -0.06 16.54 -6.82
N ASP A 11 -1.19 17.23 -6.95
CA ASP A 11 -2.51 16.72 -7.37
C ASP A 11 -3.11 15.61 -6.47
N CYS A 12 -2.61 15.43 -5.25
CA CYS A 12 -3.13 14.45 -4.30
C CYS A 12 -3.57 15.13 -3.00
N ALA A 13 -4.84 14.96 -2.64
CA ALA A 13 -5.33 15.30 -1.31
C ALA A 13 -4.84 14.23 -0.31
N HIS A 14 -4.22 14.64 0.79
CA HIS A 14 -3.62 13.73 1.74
C HIS A 14 -3.59 14.30 3.16
N ARG A 15 -3.35 13.42 4.14
CA ARG A 15 -2.96 13.76 5.51
C ARG A 15 -1.56 13.25 5.78
N PHE A 16 -0.78 14.05 6.47
CA PHE A 16 0.54 13.66 6.96
C PHE A 16 0.53 13.64 8.49
N ILE A 17 0.98 12.54 9.07
CA ILE A 17 1.15 12.38 10.51
C ILE A 17 2.62 12.09 10.75
N SER A 18 3.32 13.06 11.33
CA SER A 18 4.73 12.92 11.66
C SER A 18 4.90 12.01 12.88
N ALA A 19 5.83 11.08 12.79
CA ALA A 19 6.33 10.37 13.96
C ALA A 19 7.07 11.35 14.90
N ASP A 20 7.05 11.06 16.21
CA ASP A 20 7.88 11.81 17.16
C ASP A 20 9.34 11.45 16.89
N GLN A 21 10.08 12.41 16.37
CA GLN A 21 11.44 12.26 15.89
C GLN A 21 12.45 12.16 17.01
N ALA A 22 13.42 11.27 16.85
CA ALA A 22 14.58 11.23 17.71
C ALA A 22 15.90 11.11 16.93
N GLU A 23 15.88 10.65 15.68
CA GLU A 23 17.10 10.40 14.92
C GLU A 23 17.17 11.30 13.68
N PRO A 24 18.35 11.88 13.38
CA PRO A 24 18.53 12.62 12.14
C PRO A 24 18.55 11.71 10.91
N GLY A 25 17.89 12.12 9.85
CA GLY A 25 17.94 11.47 8.54
C GLY A 25 16.58 11.06 7.99
N PRO A 26 16.54 10.57 6.74
CA PRO A 26 15.31 10.20 6.07
C PRO A 26 14.56 9.09 6.81
N GLU A 27 13.30 9.33 7.11
CA GLU A 27 12.48 8.51 7.96
C GLU A 27 11.63 7.48 7.20
N PRO A 28 11.29 6.34 7.83
CA PRO A 28 10.35 5.41 7.25
C PRO A 28 8.95 6.01 7.16
N ALA A 29 8.20 5.60 6.13
CA ALA A 29 6.83 6.03 5.96
C ALA A 29 5.87 4.86 5.67
N LEU A 30 4.62 5.05 6.07
CA LEU A 30 3.50 4.22 5.71
C LEU A 30 2.56 5.02 4.81
N VAL A 31 2.44 4.61 3.55
CA VAL A 31 1.56 5.24 2.56
C VAL A 31 0.25 4.46 2.51
N LEU A 32 -0.86 5.12 2.82
CA LEU A 32 -2.16 4.49 2.98
C LEU A 32 -3.07 4.78 1.78
N LEU A 33 -3.64 3.74 1.21
CA LEU A 33 -4.62 3.79 0.12
C LEU A 33 -5.91 3.10 0.56
N HIS A 34 -6.98 3.88 0.69
CA HIS A 34 -8.30 3.40 1.14
C HIS A 34 -9.04 2.59 0.08
N ASP A 35 -10.09 1.87 0.47
CA ASP A 35 -11.01 1.19 -0.44
C ASP A 35 -11.96 2.18 -1.13
N SER A 36 -12.56 1.79 -2.25
CA SER A 36 -13.58 2.59 -2.95
C SER A 36 -14.80 2.84 -2.07
N GLY A 37 -15.26 4.09 -2.05
CA GLY A 37 -16.37 4.55 -1.19
C GLY A 37 -15.94 5.00 0.20
N ALA A 38 -14.65 4.88 0.53
CA ALA A 38 -14.06 5.41 1.76
C ALA A 38 -13.26 6.69 1.48
N ASN A 39 -12.45 7.10 2.42
CA ASN A 39 -11.57 8.27 2.32
C ASN A 39 -10.25 8.02 3.06
N GLU A 40 -9.38 9.02 3.14
CA GLU A 40 -8.08 8.96 3.81
C GLU A 40 -8.15 8.65 5.32
N GLU A 41 -9.33 8.74 5.95
CA GLU A 41 -9.50 8.43 7.37
C GLU A 41 -9.67 6.93 7.63
N GLN A 42 -10.20 6.18 6.66
CA GLN A 42 -10.48 4.74 6.82
C GLN A 42 -9.24 3.94 7.26
N PRO A 43 -8.07 4.07 6.63
CA PRO A 43 -6.91 3.27 7.02
C PRO A 43 -6.14 3.84 8.22
N LEU A 44 -6.47 5.03 8.72
CA LEU A 44 -5.72 5.67 9.82
C LEU A 44 -5.81 4.88 11.11
N SER A 45 -6.96 4.27 11.44
CA SER A 45 -7.13 3.46 12.64
C SER A 45 -6.15 2.28 12.70
N VAL A 46 -5.82 1.72 11.54
CA VAL A 46 -4.82 0.65 11.41
C VAL A 46 -3.40 1.23 11.52
N ALA A 47 -3.17 2.34 10.86
CA ALA A 47 -1.86 2.97 10.74
C ALA A 47 -1.36 3.59 12.04
N GLU A 48 -2.24 4.18 12.87
CA GLU A 48 -1.87 4.78 14.14
C GLU A 48 -1.18 3.78 15.10
N VAL A 49 -1.63 2.54 15.10
CA VAL A 49 -0.99 1.49 15.92
C VAL A 49 0.40 1.17 15.41
N TRP A 50 0.58 1.11 14.09
CA TRP A 50 1.86 0.84 13.47
C TRP A 50 2.84 2.01 13.63
N ALA A 51 2.36 3.23 13.40
CA ALA A 51 3.16 4.43 13.53
C ALA A 51 3.70 4.62 14.95
N ARG A 52 2.87 4.37 15.98
CA ARG A 52 3.29 4.44 17.38
C ARG A 52 4.37 3.40 17.73
N ASP A 53 4.18 2.16 17.26
CA ASP A 53 5.09 1.06 17.59
C ASP A 53 6.45 1.18 16.88
N HIS A 54 6.51 1.92 15.75
CA HIS A 54 7.66 1.87 14.84
C HIS A 54 8.26 3.24 14.49
N ARG A 55 7.81 4.32 15.13
CA ARG A 55 8.25 5.69 14.82
C ARG A 55 8.23 5.97 13.30
N THR A 56 7.11 5.63 12.68
CA THR A 56 6.94 5.69 11.23
C THR A 56 6.00 6.85 10.87
N ASN A 57 6.39 7.68 9.93
CA ASN A 57 5.52 8.70 9.37
C ASN A 57 4.35 8.06 8.62
N VAL A 58 3.21 8.73 8.60
CA VAL A 58 2.02 8.24 7.90
C VAL A 58 1.58 9.26 6.86
N LEU A 59 1.44 8.81 5.62
CA LEU A 59 0.84 9.52 4.50
C LEU A 59 -0.46 8.83 4.13
N SER A 60 -1.60 9.41 4.42
CA SER A 60 -2.90 8.86 4.03
C SER A 60 -3.48 9.65 2.86
N LEU A 61 -3.63 9.00 1.71
CA LEU A 61 -4.08 9.62 0.46
C LEU A 61 -5.59 9.48 0.31
N ARG A 62 -6.22 10.53 -0.25
CA ARG A 62 -7.61 10.51 -0.71
C ARG A 62 -7.68 10.18 -2.18
N GLY A 63 -8.59 9.28 -2.56
CA GLY A 63 -8.89 8.98 -3.97
C GLY A 63 -9.37 10.21 -4.73
N TRP A 64 -9.17 10.22 -6.04
CA TRP A 64 -9.44 11.40 -6.89
C TRP A 64 -10.88 11.56 -7.32
N PHE A 65 -11.64 10.47 -7.31
CA PHE A 65 -12.99 10.45 -7.87
C PHE A 65 -14.02 10.34 -6.75
N PRO A 66 -14.99 11.26 -6.65
CA PRO A 66 -16.14 11.07 -5.77
C PRO A 66 -16.83 9.73 -6.07
N TYR A 67 -17.11 8.94 -5.02
CA TYR A 67 -17.74 7.65 -5.14
C TYR A 67 -18.55 7.33 -3.89
N ASN A 68 -19.87 7.14 -4.02
CA ASN A 68 -20.79 7.01 -2.88
C ASN A 68 -20.61 8.18 -1.89
N GLU A 69 -20.42 7.86 -0.60
CA GLU A 69 -20.19 8.84 0.47
C GLU A 69 -18.70 9.24 0.62
N GLY A 70 -17.82 8.67 -0.20
CA GLY A 70 -16.37 8.89 -0.14
C GLY A 70 -15.75 9.07 -1.51
N TYR A 71 -14.63 8.42 -1.74
CA TYR A 71 -13.79 8.58 -2.92
C TYR A 71 -13.30 7.22 -3.46
N SER A 72 -12.80 7.24 -4.70
CA SER A 72 -12.12 6.10 -5.33
C SER A 72 -10.84 6.57 -6.03
N PHE A 73 -9.83 5.71 -6.04
CA PHE A 73 -8.63 5.91 -6.87
C PHE A 73 -8.84 5.45 -8.30
N LEU A 74 -9.75 4.51 -8.55
CA LEU A 74 -9.91 3.84 -9.84
C LEU A 74 -11.01 4.44 -10.72
N GLY A 75 -11.89 5.25 -10.16
CA GLY A 75 -13.04 5.85 -10.84
C GLY A 75 -14.38 5.28 -10.37
N SER A 76 -15.46 5.60 -11.10
CA SER A 76 -16.79 5.07 -10.82
C SER A 76 -16.97 3.67 -11.41
N PRO A 77 -17.78 2.76 -10.77
CA PRO A 77 -18.13 1.46 -11.37
C PRO A 77 -18.88 1.57 -12.70
N ASN A 78 -19.49 2.74 -12.96
CA ASN A 78 -20.15 3.03 -14.22
C ASN A 78 -19.16 3.47 -15.30
N ASP A 79 -17.92 3.82 -14.91
CA ASP A 79 -16.85 4.03 -15.88
C ASP A 79 -16.46 2.66 -16.45
N SER A 80 -16.21 2.60 -17.74
CA SER A 80 -15.74 1.41 -18.43
C SER A 80 -14.66 0.73 -17.58
N ILE A 81 -14.71 -0.60 -17.46
CA ILE A 81 -13.76 -1.41 -16.67
C ILE A 81 -12.35 -0.81 -16.78
N CYS A 82 -11.75 -0.46 -15.64
CA CYS A 82 -10.42 0.10 -15.59
C CYS A 82 -9.44 -0.88 -16.27
N LYS A 83 -8.92 -0.48 -17.44
CA LYS A 83 -7.98 -1.27 -18.21
C LYS A 83 -6.56 -1.08 -17.68
N GLU A 84 -5.62 -1.88 -18.17
CA GLU A 84 -4.20 -1.80 -17.84
C GLU A 84 -3.66 -0.36 -17.87
N THR A 85 -3.96 0.40 -18.93
CA THR A 85 -3.54 1.81 -19.05
C THR A 85 -4.02 2.68 -17.91
N CYS A 86 -5.24 2.47 -17.44
CA CYS A 86 -5.80 3.20 -16.32
C CYS A 86 -5.04 2.92 -15.01
N PHE A 87 -4.69 1.65 -14.75
CA PHE A 87 -3.90 1.29 -13.56
C PHE A 87 -2.50 1.90 -13.61
N ILE A 88 -1.86 1.91 -14.78
CA ILE A 88 -0.55 2.55 -14.99
C ILE A 88 -0.64 4.05 -14.75
N GLU A 89 -1.59 4.75 -15.38
CA GLU A 89 -1.80 6.19 -15.18
C GLU A 89 -2.05 6.57 -13.71
N ARG A 90 -2.80 5.74 -12.97
CA ARG A 90 -3.04 5.96 -11.54
C ARG A 90 -1.79 5.71 -10.70
N ALA A 91 -1.02 4.68 -11.03
CA ALA A 91 0.28 4.42 -10.40
C ALA A 91 1.27 5.56 -10.67
N ASP A 92 1.36 6.07 -11.91
CA ASP A 92 2.19 7.23 -12.27
C ASP A 92 1.79 8.51 -11.51
N ARG A 93 0.50 8.68 -11.24
CA ARG A 93 0.03 9.81 -10.44
C ARG A 93 0.47 9.70 -8.99
N ILE A 94 0.41 8.50 -8.40
CA ILE A 94 0.91 8.27 -7.04
C ILE A 94 2.43 8.40 -6.99
N SER A 95 3.17 7.90 -8.00
CA SER A 95 4.63 8.01 -8.01
C SER A 95 5.10 9.46 -7.97
N LYS A 96 4.50 10.34 -8.77
CA LYS A 96 4.79 11.78 -8.76
C LYS A 96 4.53 12.42 -7.38
N PHE A 97 3.43 12.03 -6.74
CA PHE A 97 3.15 12.48 -5.39
C PHE A 97 4.20 11.97 -4.39
N LEU A 98 4.60 10.70 -4.47
CA LEU A 98 5.61 10.13 -3.58
C LEU A 98 6.99 10.75 -3.78
N GLU A 99 7.40 11.02 -5.03
CA GLU A 99 8.64 11.74 -5.33
C GLU A 99 8.65 13.13 -4.66
N TRP A 100 7.54 13.87 -4.76
CA TRP A 100 7.37 15.14 -4.06
C TRP A 100 7.41 14.96 -2.55
N ALA A 101 6.67 13.99 -1.99
CA ALA A 101 6.57 13.74 -0.57
C ALA A 101 7.90 13.31 0.07
N VAL A 102 8.74 12.57 -0.66
CA VAL A 102 10.09 12.22 -0.24
C VAL A 102 10.90 13.48 0.07
N GLY A 103 10.84 14.50 -0.80
CA GLY A 103 11.55 15.75 -0.57
C GLY A 103 10.90 16.63 0.50
N GLU A 104 9.57 16.73 0.52
CA GLU A 104 8.84 17.60 1.45
C GLU A 104 8.89 17.10 2.90
N TYR A 105 8.84 15.78 3.10
CA TYR A 105 8.74 15.16 4.42
C TYR A 105 9.99 14.40 4.85
N ASP A 106 11.09 14.51 4.10
CA ASP A 106 12.38 13.82 4.35
C ASP A 106 12.18 12.31 4.56
N LEU A 107 11.51 11.64 3.60
CA LEU A 107 11.18 10.23 3.69
C LEU A 107 12.25 9.36 3.02
N ASN A 108 12.39 8.12 3.51
CA ASN A 108 13.25 7.10 2.91
C ASN A 108 12.44 6.15 2.01
N PRO A 109 12.58 6.20 0.67
CA PRO A 109 11.85 5.29 -0.22
C PRO A 109 12.08 3.81 0.11
N GLY A 110 13.30 3.39 0.37
CA GLY A 110 13.64 2.00 0.71
C GLY A 110 13.04 1.52 2.04
N ARG A 111 12.52 2.43 2.87
CA ARG A 111 11.83 2.16 4.13
C ARG A 111 10.36 2.59 4.10
N THR A 112 9.86 2.98 2.93
CA THR A 112 8.46 3.36 2.73
C THR A 112 7.64 2.14 2.34
N VAL A 113 6.60 1.84 3.11
CA VAL A 113 5.68 0.72 2.86
C VAL A 113 4.34 1.24 2.38
N VAL A 114 3.85 0.75 1.24
CA VAL A 114 2.49 1.02 0.80
C VAL A 114 1.51 0.04 1.46
N PHE A 115 0.45 0.56 2.02
CA PHE A 115 -0.62 -0.18 2.67
C PHE A 115 -1.94 0.12 1.94
N GLY A 116 -2.50 -0.85 1.27
CA GLY A 116 -3.74 -0.70 0.52
C GLY A 116 -4.85 -1.63 1.00
N ILE A 117 -6.10 -1.15 0.87
CA ILE A 117 -7.32 -1.90 1.17
C ILE A 117 -8.17 -1.96 -0.10
N GLY A 118 -8.66 -3.13 -0.49
CA GLY A 118 -9.56 -3.32 -1.64
C GLY A 118 -8.99 -2.74 -2.94
N ASP A 119 -9.65 -1.75 -3.51
CA ASP A 119 -9.18 -1.05 -4.72
C ASP A 119 -7.86 -0.30 -4.47
N GLY A 120 -7.64 0.25 -3.27
CA GLY A 120 -6.36 0.81 -2.87
C GLY A 120 -5.24 -0.23 -2.84
N ALA A 121 -5.53 -1.48 -2.46
CA ALA A 121 -4.55 -2.57 -2.51
C ALA A 121 -4.24 -3.00 -3.96
N THR A 122 -5.24 -2.97 -4.84
CA THR A 122 -5.07 -3.26 -6.27
C THR A 122 -4.18 -2.18 -6.92
N LEU A 123 -4.39 -0.92 -6.56
CA LEU A 123 -3.54 0.19 -7.03
C LEU A 123 -2.12 0.12 -6.44
N ALA A 124 -1.98 -0.27 -5.17
CA ALA A 124 -0.66 -0.52 -4.57
C ALA A 124 0.11 -1.62 -5.31
N ALA A 125 -0.56 -2.69 -5.74
CA ALA A 125 0.05 -3.72 -6.59
C ALA A 125 0.47 -3.17 -7.96
N SER A 126 -0.32 -2.26 -8.54
CA SER A 126 0.05 -1.57 -9.79
C SER A 126 1.31 -0.73 -9.61
N LEU A 127 1.38 0.03 -8.51
CA LEU A 127 2.54 0.86 -8.17
C LEU A 127 3.82 0.01 -8.01
N LEU A 128 3.72 -1.17 -7.39
CA LEU A 128 4.85 -2.10 -7.30
C LEU A 128 5.34 -2.59 -8.67
N PHE A 129 4.44 -2.80 -9.62
CA PHE A 129 4.81 -3.28 -10.95
C PHE A 129 5.49 -2.19 -11.80
N VAL A 130 5.23 -0.91 -11.54
CA VAL A 130 5.67 0.20 -12.39
C VAL A 130 6.74 1.06 -11.70
N HIS A 131 6.65 1.26 -10.38
CA HIS A 131 7.48 2.20 -9.59
C HIS A 131 7.94 1.60 -8.27
N SER A 132 8.47 0.38 -8.30
CA SER A 132 8.94 -0.32 -7.09
C SER A 132 10.09 0.38 -6.37
N GLU A 133 10.87 1.21 -7.06
CA GLU A 133 12.01 1.97 -6.52
C GLU A 133 11.60 3.02 -5.45
N LEU A 134 10.34 3.42 -5.43
CA LEU A 134 9.80 4.37 -4.45
C LEU A 134 9.34 3.72 -3.13
N LEU A 135 9.44 2.40 -3.04
CA LEU A 135 8.87 1.63 -1.94
C LEU A 135 9.86 0.58 -1.42
N GLY A 136 9.81 0.31 -0.12
CA GLY A 136 10.56 -0.78 0.54
C GLY A 136 9.70 -2.03 0.79
N GLY A 137 8.41 -2.01 0.49
CA GLY A 137 7.51 -3.15 0.69
C GLY A 137 6.04 -2.80 0.54
N ALA A 138 5.16 -3.82 0.61
CA ALA A 138 3.73 -3.61 0.51
C ALA A 138 2.90 -4.49 1.43
N VAL A 139 1.79 -3.93 1.90
CA VAL A 139 0.70 -4.65 2.58
C VAL A 139 -0.56 -4.51 1.73
N LEU A 140 -1.01 -5.61 1.20
CA LEU A 140 -2.12 -5.68 0.27
C LEU A 140 -3.30 -6.43 0.91
N ILE A 141 -4.37 -5.69 1.22
CA ILE A 141 -5.55 -6.24 1.88
C ILE A 141 -6.68 -6.37 0.89
N ARG A 142 -7.08 -7.60 0.63
CA ARG A 142 -8.11 -7.93 -0.36
C ARG A 142 -7.80 -7.33 -1.74
N PRO A 143 -6.57 -7.48 -2.27
CA PRO A 143 -6.23 -7.01 -3.60
C PRO A 143 -6.88 -7.87 -4.67
N LYS A 144 -7.14 -7.28 -5.83
CA LYS A 144 -7.35 -7.97 -7.10
C LYS A 144 -6.08 -7.90 -7.94
N SER A 145 -6.01 -8.72 -8.99
CA SER A 145 -4.94 -8.61 -9.98
C SER A 145 -5.21 -7.40 -10.89
N PRO A 146 -4.35 -6.35 -10.90
CA PRO A 146 -4.61 -5.16 -11.71
C PRO A 146 -4.41 -5.42 -13.21
N PHE A 147 -3.29 -5.98 -13.56
CA PHE A 147 -2.87 -6.36 -14.92
C PHE A 147 -1.64 -7.27 -14.85
N ARG A 148 -1.28 -7.85 -15.99
CA ARG A 148 -0.04 -8.63 -16.12
C ARG A 148 1.02 -7.80 -16.85
N PRO A 149 2.05 -7.28 -16.15
CA PRO A 149 3.08 -6.47 -16.78
C PRO A 149 3.89 -7.26 -17.82
N LYS A 150 4.32 -6.57 -18.89
CA LYS A 150 5.16 -7.11 -19.95
C LYS A 150 6.24 -6.09 -20.32
N PRO A 151 7.54 -6.37 -20.02
CA PRO A 151 8.05 -7.55 -19.29
C PRO A 151 7.65 -7.57 -17.82
N LEU A 152 7.81 -8.69 -17.15
CA LEU A 152 7.66 -8.78 -15.69
C LEU A 152 8.80 -7.98 -15.02
N PRO A 153 8.51 -7.14 -14.03
CA PRO A 153 9.57 -6.47 -13.27
C PRO A 153 10.36 -7.47 -12.44
N ALA A 154 11.66 -7.25 -12.29
CA ALA A 154 12.50 -8.02 -11.39
C ALA A 154 12.45 -7.39 -9.99
N LEU A 155 11.82 -8.07 -9.05
CA LEU A 155 11.61 -7.63 -7.65
C LEU A 155 12.18 -8.67 -6.68
N PRO A 156 13.50 -8.95 -6.71
CA PRO A 156 14.07 -10.03 -5.93
C PRO A 156 13.91 -9.76 -4.44
N CYS A 157 13.31 -10.76 -3.74
CA CYS A 157 13.05 -10.73 -2.30
C CYS A 157 12.20 -9.56 -1.80
N TYR A 158 11.53 -8.84 -2.71
CA TYR A 158 10.70 -7.70 -2.35
C TYR A 158 9.59 -8.09 -1.37
N PRO A 159 9.53 -7.51 -0.15
CA PRO A 159 8.68 -8.00 0.90
C PRO A 159 7.22 -7.60 0.70
N ILE A 160 6.33 -8.58 0.66
CA ILE A 160 4.89 -8.36 0.50
C ILE A 160 4.10 -9.15 1.55
N LEU A 161 3.19 -8.47 2.24
CA LEU A 161 2.14 -9.09 3.04
C LEU A 161 0.82 -9.02 2.28
N LEU A 162 0.28 -10.17 1.87
CA LEU A 162 -1.00 -10.29 1.20
C LEU A 162 -2.05 -10.89 2.14
N VAL A 163 -3.12 -10.15 2.39
CA VAL A 163 -4.19 -10.55 3.32
C VAL A 163 -5.50 -10.72 2.59
N THR A 164 -6.14 -11.88 2.76
CA THR A 164 -7.46 -12.19 2.20
C THR A 164 -8.42 -12.67 3.27
N GLY A 165 -9.71 -12.59 2.98
CA GLY A 165 -10.76 -13.18 3.84
C GLY A 165 -10.77 -14.71 3.76
N GLN A 166 -11.27 -15.36 4.82
CA GLN A 166 -11.46 -16.81 4.83
C GLN A 166 -12.66 -17.26 3.99
N ARG A 167 -13.65 -16.38 3.79
CA ARG A 167 -14.92 -16.65 3.10
C ARG A 167 -15.13 -15.75 1.89
N GLU A 168 -14.07 -15.55 1.11
CA GLU A 168 -14.17 -14.81 -0.16
C GLU A 168 -14.83 -15.66 -1.25
N SER A 169 -15.47 -14.98 -2.23
CA SER A 169 -16.03 -15.67 -3.39
C SER A 169 -14.94 -16.43 -4.18
N PRO A 170 -15.31 -17.51 -4.91
CA PRO A 170 -14.36 -18.23 -5.75
C PRO A 170 -13.63 -17.32 -6.75
N ASP A 171 -14.32 -16.35 -7.36
CA ASP A 171 -13.75 -15.42 -8.33
C ASP A 171 -12.70 -14.54 -7.66
N PHE A 172 -12.99 -13.99 -6.48
CA PHE A 172 -12.03 -13.19 -5.73
C PHE A 172 -10.80 -14.02 -5.31
N GLN A 173 -11.01 -15.29 -4.92
CA GLN A 173 -9.90 -16.19 -4.59
C GLN A 173 -9.01 -16.47 -5.81
N ALA A 174 -9.59 -16.59 -7.00
CA ALA A 174 -8.86 -16.76 -8.25
C ALA A 174 -8.03 -15.52 -8.59
N GLU A 175 -8.58 -14.33 -8.51
CA GLU A 175 -7.87 -13.05 -8.73
C GLU A 175 -6.73 -12.85 -7.72
N ALA A 176 -6.97 -13.11 -6.44
CA ALA A 176 -5.94 -13.00 -5.40
C ALA A 176 -4.82 -14.06 -5.58
N LYS A 177 -5.16 -15.23 -6.11
CA LYS A 177 -4.18 -16.27 -6.48
C LYS A 177 -3.36 -15.80 -7.67
N GLU A 178 -3.99 -15.30 -8.73
CA GLU A 178 -3.30 -14.78 -9.91
C GLU A 178 -2.28 -13.71 -9.53
N LEU A 179 -2.67 -12.72 -8.72
CA LEU A 179 -1.74 -11.70 -8.23
C LEU A 179 -0.59 -12.31 -7.44
N THR A 180 -0.88 -13.29 -6.58
CA THR A 180 0.18 -13.99 -5.80
C THR A 180 1.18 -14.66 -6.72
N ASP A 181 0.70 -15.39 -7.74
CA ASP A 181 1.53 -16.10 -8.70
C ASP A 181 2.39 -15.13 -9.52
N LEU A 182 1.83 -13.95 -9.89
CA LEU A 182 2.58 -12.89 -10.56
C LEU A 182 3.70 -12.33 -9.68
N LEU A 183 3.41 -12.02 -8.42
CA LEU A 183 4.41 -11.52 -7.47
C LEU A 183 5.54 -12.51 -7.25
N PHE A 184 5.25 -13.81 -7.16
CA PHE A 184 6.30 -14.85 -7.13
C PHE A 184 7.12 -14.88 -8.42
N GLN A 185 6.49 -14.75 -9.59
CA GLN A 185 7.21 -14.70 -10.87
C GLN A 185 8.13 -13.46 -10.97
N CYS A 186 7.78 -12.35 -10.30
CA CYS A 186 8.64 -11.18 -10.17
C CYS A 186 9.79 -11.37 -9.16
N GLY A 187 9.80 -12.44 -8.37
CA GLY A 187 10.82 -12.73 -7.35
C GLY A 187 10.48 -12.21 -5.96
N CYS A 188 9.26 -11.73 -5.72
CA CYS A 188 8.85 -11.19 -4.43
C CYS A 188 8.83 -12.24 -3.32
N SER A 189 9.15 -11.80 -2.09
CA SER A 189 8.93 -12.57 -0.85
C SER A 189 7.50 -12.32 -0.35
N VAL A 190 6.56 -13.19 -0.72
CA VAL A 190 5.14 -13.00 -0.41
C VAL A 190 4.72 -13.83 0.80
N ARG A 191 4.33 -13.15 1.88
CA ARG A 191 3.65 -13.77 3.03
C ARG A 191 2.14 -13.64 2.85
N ARG A 192 1.43 -14.77 2.76
CA ARG A 192 -0.03 -14.80 2.69
C ARG A 192 -0.64 -15.04 4.06
N VAL A 193 -1.68 -14.28 4.40
CA VAL A 193 -2.46 -14.44 5.62
C VAL A 193 -3.95 -14.47 5.27
N ARG A 194 -4.69 -15.46 5.79
CA ARG A 194 -6.15 -15.52 5.71
C ARG A 194 -6.75 -15.17 7.05
N VAL A 195 -7.65 -14.18 7.07
CA VAL A 195 -8.31 -13.72 8.28
C VAL A 195 -9.83 -13.85 8.17
N PRO A 196 -10.56 -14.13 9.24
CA PRO A 196 -12.01 -14.01 9.25
C PRO A 196 -12.40 -12.56 8.97
N LEU A 197 -13.34 -12.35 8.05
CA LEU A 197 -13.95 -11.02 7.80
C LEU A 197 -15.07 -10.80 8.83
N ASP A 198 -14.72 -10.65 10.09
CA ASP A 198 -15.62 -10.32 11.19
C ASP A 198 -15.21 -8.98 11.83
N HIS A 199 -15.95 -8.54 12.85
CA HIS A 199 -15.67 -7.33 13.62
C HIS A 199 -14.28 -7.26 14.28
N ARG A 200 -13.50 -8.34 14.25
CA ARG A 200 -12.09 -8.41 14.71
C ARG A 200 -11.09 -8.33 13.57
N PHE A 201 -11.56 -8.09 12.35
CA PHE A 201 -10.72 -8.02 11.15
C PHE A 201 -9.57 -7.02 11.33
N GLU A 202 -9.89 -5.79 11.75
CA GLU A 202 -8.91 -4.73 11.96
C GLU A 202 -7.84 -5.11 12.99
N ALA A 203 -8.24 -5.66 14.13
CA ALA A 203 -7.29 -6.05 15.18
C ALA A 203 -6.34 -7.17 14.74
N LYS A 204 -6.82 -8.13 13.94
CA LYS A 204 -5.97 -9.21 13.39
C LYS A 204 -5.04 -8.70 12.31
N LEU A 205 -5.53 -7.77 11.50
CA LEU A 205 -4.78 -7.10 10.47
C LEU A 205 -3.62 -6.29 11.07
N ILE A 206 -3.92 -5.49 12.10
CA ILE A 206 -2.94 -4.71 12.84
C ILE A 206 -1.83 -5.61 13.37
N ARG A 207 -2.18 -6.74 14.02
CA ARG A 207 -1.19 -7.67 14.56
C ARG A 207 -0.34 -8.35 13.49
N ALA A 208 -0.94 -8.81 12.40
CA ALA A 208 -0.22 -9.47 11.32
C ALA A 208 0.74 -8.51 10.63
N GLY A 209 0.29 -7.29 10.38
CA GLY A 209 1.07 -6.28 9.70
C GLY A 209 2.16 -5.69 10.58
N SER A 210 1.90 -5.37 11.85
CA SER A 210 2.91 -4.87 12.78
C SER A 210 4.05 -5.88 12.97
N ALA A 211 3.73 -7.17 13.09
CA ALA A 211 4.75 -8.23 13.18
C ALA A 211 5.56 -8.38 11.89
N TRP A 212 4.94 -8.15 10.73
CA TRP A 212 5.60 -8.19 9.43
C TRP A 212 6.47 -6.95 9.21
N HIS A 213 5.96 -5.76 9.49
CA HIS A 213 6.68 -4.49 9.37
C HIS A 213 7.96 -4.47 10.20
N ARG A 214 7.93 -4.98 11.44
CA ARG A 214 9.14 -5.13 12.27
C ARG A 214 10.24 -5.92 11.57
N LYS A 215 9.89 -6.98 10.87
CA LYS A 215 10.87 -7.79 10.12
C LYS A 215 11.46 -7.03 8.95
N VAL A 216 10.62 -6.29 8.20
CA VAL A 216 11.04 -5.54 7.02
C VAL A 216 11.88 -4.32 7.39
N SER A 217 11.49 -3.60 8.44
CA SER A 217 12.21 -2.38 8.90
C SER A 217 13.53 -2.67 9.61
N SER A 218 13.72 -3.89 10.13
CA SER A 218 14.95 -4.31 10.82
C SER A 218 15.97 -4.95 9.90
N VAL A 219 15.62 -5.23 8.64
CA VAL A 219 16.47 -5.86 7.65
C VAL A 219 16.84 -4.84 6.59
N ASP A 220 18.13 -4.60 6.42
CA ASP A 220 18.64 -3.94 5.21
C ASP A 220 18.44 -4.93 4.06
N ILE A 221 17.38 -4.71 3.26
CA ILE A 221 16.89 -5.65 2.22
C ILE A 221 17.97 -6.03 1.20
N SER A 222 19.06 -5.24 1.14
CA SER A 222 20.21 -5.48 0.29
C SER A 222 21.06 -6.72 0.67
N ILE A 223 20.88 -7.32 1.84
CA ILE A 223 21.83 -8.32 2.37
C ILE A 223 21.28 -9.76 2.41
N GLU A 224 19.97 -9.98 2.47
CA GLU A 224 19.42 -11.34 2.64
C GLU A 224 19.07 -12.12 1.34
N CYS A 225 19.21 -11.52 0.16
CA CYS A 225 19.02 -12.23 -1.11
C CYS A 225 20.28 -12.97 -1.63
N ALA A 226 21.31 -13.07 -0.85
CA ALA A 226 22.60 -13.66 -1.27
C ALA A 226 22.85 -15.09 -0.74
N ILE A 227 21.78 -15.86 -0.37
CA ILE A 227 21.94 -17.28 0.00
C ILE A 227 20.90 -18.14 -0.73
#